data_92aa178b1082978a8551e6640b7a8b67
#
_entry.id   92aa178b1082978a8551e6640b7a8b67
#
_cell.length_a   1.000
_cell.length_b   1.000
_cell.length_c   1.000
_cell.angle_alpha   90.00
_cell.angle_beta   90.00
_cell.angle_gamma   90.00
#
_symmetry.space_group_name_H-M   'P 1'
#
loop_
_entity.id
_entity.type
_entity.pdbx_description
1 polymer ?
#
loop_
_entity_poly.entity_id
_entity_poly.type
_entity_poly.pdbx_seq_one_letter_code
_entity_poly.pdbx_strand_id
1 'polypeptide(L)'
;MRIPIAGATFIIATLAVFLTSLVSAAPERVSVVVNEQARRVDISIDGKPFASYIWPATLKKPVLYPLRTAQGTIITRGFPLEQRPGERIDHPHHAGLWFNYENVNGLDFWNNSDAIPPERAPKMGTIVQRVILSAKSGSLQGELDVESDWITFEKKVVLNEHTHFVFRGGPDYRSVDRVTTLRALDERVSFPDEKDGMLGLRVIRALELPSDKPEVFTDASGHPTTVAKLDNTGVNGTYVTSEGKRDDAAWGTRGRWCNLSGMVGDEPVTITVLDHPENPGFPTYWHARGYGLFAANPLGQKVFSNGKEELNFSLAPSASVTFRYRILISSAILTPEATEAAYKDFVGAYH
;
A
#
# COMPACT_ATOMS: atom_id res chain seq x y z
N MET A 1 -42.19 92.62 13.58
CA MET A 1 -42.42 91.31 14.21
C MET A 1 -41.89 90.23 13.26
N ARG A 2 -40.67 89.68 13.48
CA ARG A 2 -40.03 88.75 12.62
C ARG A 2 -40.01 87.38 13.32
N ILE A 3 -40.55 86.36 12.70
CA ILE A 3 -40.59 84.98 13.18
C ILE A 3 -39.35 84.22 12.62
N PRO A 4 -38.55 83.50 13.43
CA PRO A 4 -37.45 82.75 12.93
C PRO A 4 -37.92 81.35 12.44
N ILE A 5 -37.47 80.96 11.27
CA ILE A 5 -37.67 79.63 10.69
C ILE A 5 -36.55 78.71 11.22
N ALA A 6 -36.94 77.61 11.91
CA ALA A 6 -36.03 76.58 12.37
C ALA A 6 -35.76 75.55 11.25
N GLY A 7 -34.53 75.49 10.84
CA GLY A 7 -34.10 74.46 9.88
C GLY A 7 -33.86 73.11 10.56
N ALA A 8 -34.54 72.05 10.09
CA ALA A 8 -34.34 70.69 10.55
C ALA A 8 -33.29 70.05 9.67
N THR A 9 -32.15 69.68 10.26
CA THR A 9 -31.07 68.91 9.57
C THR A 9 -31.36 67.38 9.66
N PHE A 10 -31.69 66.83 8.53
CA PHE A 10 -31.82 65.33 8.45
C PHE A 10 -30.44 64.69 8.30
N ILE A 11 -30.03 63.91 9.28
CA ILE A 11 -28.85 63.03 9.20
C ILE A 11 -29.28 61.69 8.59
N ILE A 12 -28.86 61.38 7.35
CA ILE A 12 -29.05 60.08 6.71
C ILE A 12 -27.92 59.19 7.18
N ALA A 13 -28.22 58.26 8.07
CA ALA A 13 -27.29 57.19 8.46
C ALA A 13 -27.29 56.07 7.39
N THR A 14 -26.21 55.98 6.60
CA THR A 14 -26.02 54.88 5.63
C THR A 14 -25.55 53.63 6.35
N LEU A 15 -26.44 52.64 6.47
CA LEU A 15 -26.10 51.30 7.01
C LEU A 15 -25.36 50.47 5.96
N ALA A 16 -24.05 50.33 6.10
CA ALA A 16 -23.26 49.45 5.26
C ALA A 16 -23.45 47.97 5.72
N VAL A 17 -24.22 47.21 4.97
CA VAL A 17 -24.35 45.76 5.17
C VAL A 17 -23.13 45.07 4.58
N PHE A 18 -22.22 44.59 5.43
CA PHE A 18 -21.14 43.68 5.02
C PHE A 18 -21.73 42.30 4.81
N LEU A 19 -21.95 41.90 3.56
CA LEU A 19 -22.17 40.52 3.20
C LEU A 19 -20.84 39.78 3.34
N THR A 20 -20.64 39.07 4.44
CA THR A 20 -19.61 38.03 4.55
C THR A 20 -20.07 36.82 3.75
N SER A 21 -19.52 36.64 2.57
CA SER A 21 -19.70 35.41 1.82
C SER A 21 -19.04 34.27 2.60
N LEU A 22 -19.86 33.42 3.19
CA LEU A 22 -19.42 32.09 3.69
C LEU A 22 -18.96 31.29 2.49
N VAL A 23 -17.63 31.21 2.26
CA VAL A 23 -17.05 30.24 1.37
C VAL A 23 -17.26 28.90 2.03
N SER A 24 -18.30 28.17 1.59
CA SER A 24 -18.48 26.78 1.98
C SER A 24 -17.30 25.97 1.41
N ALA A 25 -16.47 25.41 2.28
CA ALA A 25 -15.45 24.46 1.84
C ALA A 25 -16.14 23.29 1.11
N ALA A 26 -15.59 22.86 -0.03
CA ALA A 26 -16.10 21.69 -0.71
C ALA A 26 -16.09 20.49 0.26
N PRO A 27 -17.13 19.63 0.25
CA PRO A 27 -17.18 18.51 1.19
C PRO A 27 -15.96 17.62 1.02
N GLU A 28 -15.41 17.15 2.14
CA GLU A 28 -14.31 16.21 2.16
C GLU A 28 -14.78 14.87 1.57
N ARG A 29 -14.25 14.51 0.40
CA ARG A 29 -14.56 13.21 -0.24
C ARG A 29 -13.66 12.10 0.26
N VAL A 30 -12.38 12.43 0.55
CA VAL A 30 -11.41 11.50 1.11
C VAL A 30 -11.18 11.89 2.56
N SER A 31 -11.59 11.03 3.47
CA SER A 31 -11.44 11.21 4.91
C SER A 31 -10.27 10.34 5.40
N VAL A 32 -9.38 10.93 6.22
CA VAL A 32 -8.24 10.27 6.86
C VAL A 32 -8.33 10.54 8.35
N VAL A 33 -8.73 9.54 9.13
CA VAL A 33 -9.05 9.66 10.55
C VAL A 33 -8.10 8.84 11.40
N VAL A 34 -7.38 9.51 12.29
CA VAL A 34 -6.41 8.88 13.21
C VAL A 34 -7.13 8.32 14.44
N ASN A 35 -6.81 7.08 14.80
CA ASN A 35 -7.16 6.45 16.05
C ASN A 35 -5.91 5.77 16.65
N GLU A 36 -5.10 6.53 17.36
CA GLU A 36 -3.84 6.03 17.93
C GLU A 36 -4.08 4.95 18.99
N GLN A 37 -5.16 5.04 19.76
CA GLN A 37 -5.50 4.03 20.76
C GLN A 37 -5.75 2.66 20.13
N ALA A 38 -6.40 2.63 18.96
CA ALA A 38 -6.61 1.43 18.18
C ALA A 38 -5.42 1.08 17.26
N ARG A 39 -4.34 1.88 17.28
CA ARG A 39 -3.17 1.75 16.41
C ARG A 39 -3.53 1.66 14.94
N ARG A 40 -4.33 2.64 14.48
CA ARG A 40 -4.81 2.70 13.11
C ARG A 40 -5.12 4.11 12.65
N VAL A 41 -5.07 4.29 11.34
CA VAL A 41 -5.64 5.43 10.62
C VAL A 41 -6.63 4.88 9.61
N ASP A 42 -7.88 5.34 9.67
CA ASP A 42 -8.92 4.88 8.77
C ASP A 42 -9.07 5.82 7.58
N ILE A 43 -9.13 5.27 6.40
CA ILE A 43 -9.32 5.98 5.14
C ILE A 43 -10.67 5.58 4.54
N SER A 44 -11.51 6.59 4.28
CA SER A 44 -12.77 6.42 3.57
C SER A 44 -12.87 7.38 2.40
N ILE A 45 -13.60 6.98 1.35
CA ILE A 45 -13.81 7.79 0.15
C ILE A 45 -15.31 7.80 -0.17
N ASP A 46 -15.87 9.01 -0.28
CA ASP A 46 -17.32 9.22 -0.42
C ASP A 46 -18.13 8.50 0.68
N GLY A 47 -17.60 8.52 1.93
CA GLY A 47 -18.19 7.87 3.09
C GLY A 47 -18.06 6.34 3.13
N LYS A 48 -17.46 5.71 2.11
CA LYS A 48 -17.23 4.26 2.06
C LYS A 48 -15.82 3.91 2.54
N PRO A 49 -15.63 2.92 3.43
CA PRO A 49 -14.31 2.45 3.83
C PRO A 49 -13.48 2.03 2.63
N PHE A 50 -12.23 2.48 2.57
CA PHE A 50 -11.26 2.09 1.55
C PHE A 50 -10.13 1.24 2.13
N ALA A 51 -9.41 1.78 3.10
CA ALA A 51 -8.26 1.14 3.71
C ALA A 51 -8.09 1.57 5.17
N SER A 52 -7.26 0.84 5.92
CA SER A 52 -6.73 1.34 7.19
C SER A 52 -5.21 1.11 7.23
N TYR A 53 -4.45 2.14 7.60
CA TYR A 53 -3.06 2.00 7.97
C TYR A 53 -3.02 1.51 9.41
N ILE A 54 -2.47 0.32 9.64
CA ILE A 54 -2.49 -0.34 10.95
C ILE A 54 -1.09 -0.80 11.39
N TRP A 55 -0.84 -0.77 12.72
CA TRP A 55 0.40 -1.25 13.34
C TRP A 55 0.12 -1.98 14.66
N PRO A 56 -0.67 -3.07 14.62
CA PRO A 56 -0.96 -3.86 15.82
C PRO A 56 0.31 -4.57 16.33
N ALA A 57 0.36 -4.89 17.62
CA ALA A 57 1.53 -5.55 18.23
C ALA A 57 1.82 -6.95 17.65
N THR A 58 0.83 -7.58 17.03
CA THR A 58 0.92 -8.89 16.38
C THR A 58 1.61 -8.88 15.02
N LEU A 59 1.81 -7.69 14.43
CA LEU A 59 2.57 -7.54 13.19
C LEU A 59 3.98 -7.00 13.47
N LYS A 60 4.92 -7.36 12.61
CA LYS A 60 6.33 -6.91 12.70
C LYS A 60 6.61 -5.72 11.80
N LYS A 61 5.58 -5.14 11.21
CA LYS A 61 5.62 -3.96 10.33
C LYS A 61 4.25 -3.32 10.22
N PRO A 62 4.15 -2.00 9.97
CA PRO A 62 2.90 -1.36 9.59
C PRO A 62 2.42 -1.83 8.21
N VAL A 63 1.11 -1.88 8.01
CA VAL A 63 0.49 -2.32 6.76
C VAL A 63 -0.76 -1.52 6.45
N LEU A 64 -1.18 -1.47 5.18
CA LEU A 64 -2.53 -1.09 4.79
C LEU A 64 -3.42 -2.34 4.72
N TYR A 65 -4.44 -2.40 5.59
CA TYR A 65 -5.35 -3.54 5.69
C TYR A 65 -6.68 -3.17 6.37
N PRO A 66 -7.83 -3.67 5.86
CA PRO A 66 -7.98 -4.26 4.55
C PRO A 66 -7.96 -3.21 3.44
N LEU A 67 -7.66 -3.61 2.20
CA LEU A 67 -7.88 -2.79 1.01
C LEU A 67 -9.20 -3.20 0.34
N ARG A 68 -9.94 -2.20 -0.19
CA ARG A 68 -11.25 -2.43 -0.81
C ARG A 68 -11.35 -1.74 -2.18
N THR A 69 -12.18 -2.31 -3.03
CA THR A 69 -12.60 -1.67 -4.29
C THR A 69 -13.52 -0.47 -4.03
N ALA A 70 -13.90 0.24 -5.08
CA ALA A 70 -14.91 1.32 -5.01
C ALA A 70 -16.30 0.79 -4.62
N GLN A 71 -16.59 -0.47 -4.90
CA GLN A 71 -17.84 -1.13 -4.52
C GLN A 71 -17.83 -1.66 -3.08
N GLY A 72 -16.65 -1.68 -2.43
CA GLY A 72 -16.48 -2.13 -1.04
C GLY A 72 -15.96 -3.57 -0.91
N THR A 73 -15.73 -4.27 -2.01
CA THR A 73 -15.19 -5.63 -2.03
C THR A 73 -13.77 -5.64 -1.47
N ILE A 74 -13.50 -6.49 -0.48
CA ILE A 74 -12.16 -6.67 0.08
C ILE A 74 -11.30 -7.44 -0.92
N ILE A 75 -10.09 -6.92 -1.18
CA ILE A 75 -9.14 -7.55 -2.11
C ILE A 75 -7.91 -8.14 -1.41
N THR A 76 -7.73 -7.89 -0.13
CA THR A 76 -6.61 -8.41 0.68
C THR A 76 -7.02 -9.65 1.46
N ARG A 77 -6.12 -10.67 1.50
CA ARG A 77 -6.29 -11.87 2.34
C ARG A 77 -6.43 -11.48 3.81
N GLY A 78 -7.32 -12.19 4.54
CA GLY A 78 -7.56 -11.93 5.97
C GLY A 78 -6.42 -12.42 6.88
N PHE A 79 -5.93 -13.65 6.66
CA PHE A 79 -4.86 -14.22 7.49
C PHE A 79 -3.54 -13.38 7.40
N PRO A 80 -2.83 -13.14 8.52
CA PRO A 80 -3.04 -13.67 9.87
C PRO A 80 -3.96 -12.82 10.77
N LEU A 81 -4.44 -11.67 10.31
CA LEU A 81 -5.24 -10.72 11.11
C LEU A 81 -6.67 -11.18 11.33
N GLU A 82 -7.24 -11.80 10.33
CA GLU A 82 -8.61 -12.30 10.31
C GLU A 82 -8.62 -13.63 9.54
N GLN A 83 -9.04 -14.71 10.19
CA GLN A 83 -9.19 -16.00 9.50
C GLN A 83 -10.54 -16.03 8.78
N ARG A 84 -10.50 -16.23 7.47
CA ARG A 84 -11.70 -16.36 6.64
C ARG A 84 -11.76 -17.75 6.00
N PRO A 85 -12.92 -18.41 6.00
CA PRO A 85 -13.12 -19.68 5.35
C PRO A 85 -12.65 -19.65 3.88
N GLY A 86 -11.96 -20.70 3.45
CA GLY A 86 -11.45 -20.83 2.07
C GLY A 86 -10.18 -20.04 1.75
N GLU A 87 -9.61 -19.27 2.71
CA GLU A 87 -8.33 -18.60 2.53
C GLU A 87 -7.16 -19.44 3.05
N ARG A 88 -6.03 -19.33 2.36
CA ARG A 88 -4.75 -19.96 2.75
C ARG A 88 -4.24 -19.36 4.06
N ILE A 89 -3.64 -20.19 4.91
CA ILE A 89 -3.03 -19.79 6.18
C ILE A 89 -1.50 -19.95 6.17
N ASP A 90 -0.92 -19.91 4.99
CA ASP A 90 0.52 -19.85 4.78
C ASP A 90 1.08 -18.45 5.01
N HIS A 91 2.39 -18.31 5.15
CA HIS A 91 3.13 -17.04 5.20
C HIS A 91 2.45 -15.99 6.12
N PRO A 92 2.50 -16.15 7.45
CA PRO A 92 1.85 -15.21 8.38
C PRO A 92 2.42 -13.79 8.33
N HIS A 93 3.59 -13.61 7.71
CA HIS A 93 4.19 -12.30 7.47
C HIS A 93 3.59 -11.56 6.25
N HIS A 94 2.78 -12.20 5.40
CA HIS A 94 2.10 -11.57 4.27
C HIS A 94 0.74 -11.00 4.70
N ALA A 95 0.73 -9.78 5.24
CA ALA A 95 -0.48 -9.10 5.70
C ALA A 95 -0.75 -7.82 4.91
N GLY A 96 -1.92 -7.72 4.26
CA GLY A 96 -2.36 -6.52 3.53
C GLY A 96 -1.40 -6.08 2.42
N LEU A 97 -1.10 -4.77 2.38
CA LEU A 97 -0.08 -4.12 1.55
C LEU A 97 1.02 -3.58 2.47
N TRP A 98 2.26 -3.99 2.24
CA TRP A 98 3.40 -3.65 3.09
C TRP A 98 4.65 -3.27 2.30
N PHE A 99 5.66 -2.74 3.00
CA PHE A 99 6.97 -2.39 2.45
C PHE A 99 8.06 -2.82 3.41
N ASN A 100 8.98 -3.69 2.96
CA ASN A 100 10.16 -4.15 3.70
C ASN A 100 11.10 -4.95 2.79
N TYR A 101 12.18 -5.51 3.35
CA TYR A 101 13.16 -6.27 2.59
C TYR A 101 13.68 -7.47 3.39
N GLU A 102 14.06 -8.56 2.69
CA GLU A 102 14.53 -9.79 3.33
C GLU A 102 15.88 -9.61 4.02
N ASN A 103 16.81 -8.85 3.45
CA ASN A 103 18.16 -8.72 3.99
C ASN A 103 18.60 -7.26 4.09
N VAL A 104 18.58 -6.73 5.32
CA VAL A 104 19.10 -5.40 5.64
C VAL A 104 20.18 -5.55 6.70
N ASN A 105 21.46 -5.41 6.33
CA ASN A 105 22.62 -5.67 7.19
C ASN A 105 22.61 -7.08 7.83
N GLY A 106 22.12 -8.10 7.09
CA GLY A 106 22.02 -9.48 7.58
C GLY A 106 20.77 -9.78 8.42
N LEU A 107 19.84 -8.82 8.56
CA LEU A 107 18.59 -9.00 9.29
C LEU A 107 17.42 -9.16 8.32
N ASP A 108 16.57 -10.14 8.58
CA ASP A 108 15.38 -10.43 7.78
C ASP A 108 14.17 -9.65 8.31
N PHE A 109 13.74 -8.63 7.55
CA PHE A 109 12.53 -7.87 7.87
C PHE A 109 11.30 -8.40 7.14
N TRP A 110 11.49 -9.20 6.06
CA TRP A 110 10.36 -9.70 5.27
C TRP A 110 9.64 -10.84 5.97
N ASN A 111 10.38 -11.89 6.36
CA ASN A 111 9.79 -13.12 6.88
C ASN A 111 9.39 -13.05 8.36
N ASN A 112 9.66 -11.94 9.05
CA ASN A 112 9.39 -11.83 10.48
C ASN A 112 7.88 -11.85 10.81
N SER A 113 7.53 -12.70 11.77
CA SER A 113 6.17 -12.86 12.30
C SER A 113 6.21 -13.51 13.69
N ASP A 114 5.08 -13.58 14.37
CA ASP A 114 4.97 -14.30 15.67
C ASP A 114 5.19 -15.82 15.56
N ALA A 115 5.20 -16.37 14.33
CA ALA A 115 5.49 -17.79 14.08
C ALA A 115 7.00 -18.10 13.96
N ILE A 116 7.88 -17.09 14.06
CA ILE A 116 9.33 -17.30 14.00
C ILE A 116 9.82 -18.02 15.26
N PRO A 117 10.57 -19.15 15.11
CA PRO A 117 11.16 -19.84 16.25
C PRO A 117 12.13 -18.93 17.05
N PRO A 118 12.19 -19.05 18.38
CA PRO A 118 12.99 -18.18 19.22
C PRO A 118 14.47 -18.10 18.83
N GLU A 119 15.06 -19.20 18.38
CA GLU A 119 16.46 -19.27 17.93
C GLU A 119 16.74 -18.46 16.66
N ARG A 120 15.72 -18.16 15.85
CA ARG A 120 15.82 -17.28 14.67
C ARG A 120 15.54 -15.82 14.97
N ALA A 121 14.90 -15.51 16.10
CA ALA A 121 14.50 -14.15 16.46
C ALA A 121 15.64 -13.12 16.40
N PRO A 122 16.90 -13.43 16.84
CA PRO A 122 18.02 -12.49 16.73
C PRO A 122 18.41 -12.09 15.30
N LYS A 123 18.00 -12.87 14.29
CA LYS A 123 18.24 -12.59 12.87
C LYS A 123 17.09 -11.83 12.22
N MET A 124 16.05 -11.50 12.97
CA MET A 124 14.86 -10.83 12.48
C MET A 124 14.90 -9.34 12.78
N GLY A 125 14.49 -8.53 11.79
CA GLY A 125 14.23 -7.11 11.96
C GLY A 125 12.73 -6.84 12.14
N THR A 126 12.40 -5.72 12.79
CA THR A 126 11.03 -5.24 12.98
C THR A 126 10.93 -3.79 12.56
N ILE A 127 9.84 -3.42 11.89
CA ILE A 127 9.53 -2.02 11.56
C ILE A 127 8.48 -1.53 12.54
N VAL A 128 8.84 -0.51 13.32
CA VAL A 128 7.99 0.03 14.39
C VAL A 128 7.47 1.40 13.99
N GLN A 129 6.15 1.54 13.93
CA GLN A 129 5.51 2.86 13.77
C GLN A 129 5.94 3.78 14.92
N ARG A 130 6.51 4.94 14.60
CA ARG A 130 7.02 5.91 15.58
C ARG A 130 6.06 7.07 15.80
N VAL A 131 5.69 7.77 14.73
CA VAL A 131 4.84 8.95 14.81
C VAL A 131 4.03 9.14 13.53
N ILE A 132 2.82 9.68 13.69
CA ILE A 132 2.02 10.22 12.61
C ILE A 132 2.33 11.72 12.54
N LEU A 133 2.97 12.16 11.46
CA LEU A 133 3.37 13.55 11.26
C LEU A 133 2.18 14.41 10.81
N SER A 134 1.37 13.87 9.90
CA SER A 134 0.14 14.52 9.46
C SER A 134 -0.87 13.52 8.94
N ALA A 135 -2.16 13.87 9.06
CA ALA A 135 -3.28 13.15 8.45
C ALA A 135 -4.25 14.21 7.93
N LYS A 136 -4.44 14.29 6.61
CA LYS A 136 -5.24 15.33 5.96
C LYS A 136 -6.33 14.72 5.11
N SER A 137 -7.57 15.08 5.42
CA SER A 137 -8.72 14.82 4.56
C SER A 137 -8.82 15.89 3.46
N GLY A 138 -9.49 15.58 2.36
CA GLY A 138 -9.64 16.54 1.27
C GLY A 138 -10.71 16.18 0.24
N SER A 139 -10.99 17.11 -0.65
CA SER A 139 -12.02 16.95 -1.70
C SER A 139 -11.52 16.12 -2.90
N LEU A 140 -10.23 16.13 -3.20
CA LEU A 140 -9.62 15.42 -4.31
C LEU A 140 -8.79 14.20 -3.84
N GLN A 141 -8.10 14.36 -2.74
CA GLN A 141 -7.22 13.35 -2.14
C GLN A 141 -7.15 13.51 -0.62
N GLY A 142 -6.80 12.42 0.05
CA GLY A 142 -6.38 12.41 1.44
C GLY A 142 -4.89 12.09 1.52
N GLU A 143 -4.22 12.56 2.57
CA GLU A 143 -2.79 12.38 2.75
C GLU A 143 -2.49 11.90 4.16
N LEU A 144 -1.47 11.05 4.27
CA LEU A 144 -0.98 10.54 5.55
C LEU A 144 0.56 10.49 5.51
N ASP A 145 1.19 11.21 6.45
CA ASP A 145 2.64 11.17 6.65
C ASP A 145 2.97 10.46 7.94
N VAL A 146 3.83 9.46 7.86
CA VAL A 146 4.23 8.64 8.99
C VAL A 146 5.74 8.42 9.02
N GLU A 147 6.27 8.23 10.22
CA GLU A 147 7.65 7.78 10.41
C GLU A 147 7.68 6.45 11.17
N SER A 148 8.59 5.59 10.75
CA SER A 148 8.85 4.30 11.37
C SER A 148 10.35 4.08 11.52
N ASP A 149 10.73 3.26 12.49
CA ASP A 149 12.10 2.83 12.69
C ASP A 149 12.24 1.35 12.33
N TRP A 150 13.25 1.02 11.53
CA TRP A 150 13.66 -0.36 11.27
C TRP A 150 14.66 -0.75 12.35
N ILE A 151 14.31 -1.70 13.19
CA ILE A 151 15.08 -2.04 14.40
C ILE A 151 15.53 -3.49 14.40
N THR A 152 16.67 -3.75 15.07
CA THR A 152 17.16 -5.10 15.38
C THR A 152 16.30 -5.75 16.45
N PHE A 153 16.57 -7.02 16.74
CA PHE A 153 15.96 -7.72 17.88
C PHE A 153 16.25 -7.02 19.22
N GLU A 154 17.47 -6.45 19.40
CA GLU A 154 17.90 -5.70 20.59
C GLU A 154 17.38 -4.25 20.60
N LYS A 155 16.50 -3.88 19.67
CA LYS A 155 15.91 -2.53 19.56
C LYS A 155 16.85 -1.43 19.08
N LYS A 156 18.04 -1.77 18.52
CA LYS A 156 18.90 -0.79 17.86
C LYS A 156 18.23 -0.37 16.54
N VAL A 157 18.16 0.95 16.27
CA VAL A 157 17.66 1.48 15.02
C VAL A 157 18.73 1.30 13.92
N VAL A 158 18.33 0.71 12.79
CA VAL A 158 19.15 0.48 11.59
C VAL A 158 18.86 1.55 10.54
N LEU A 159 17.57 1.86 10.33
CA LEU A 159 17.08 2.82 9.36
C LEU A 159 15.93 3.63 9.96
N ASN A 160 15.80 4.89 9.52
CA ASN A 160 14.54 5.62 9.63
C ASN A 160 13.77 5.51 8.30
N GLU A 161 12.47 5.36 8.39
CA GLU A 161 11.54 5.39 7.28
C GLU A 161 10.59 6.58 7.45
N HIS A 162 10.48 7.43 6.41
CA HIS A 162 9.40 8.38 6.26
C HIS A 162 8.55 7.95 5.07
N THR A 163 7.25 7.76 5.29
CA THR A 163 6.31 7.40 4.21
C THR A 163 5.21 8.44 4.10
N HIS A 164 5.05 8.98 2.90
CA HIS A 164 3.94 9.80 2.47
C HIS A 164 2.98 8.94 1.64
N PHE A 165 1.75 8.83 2.11
CA PHE A 165 0.66 8.19 1.39
C PHE A 165 -0.28 9.24 0.80
N VAL A 166 -0.73 9.01 -0.44
CA VAL A 166 -1.80 9.80 -1.06
C VAL A 166 -2.92 8.87 -1.50
N PHE A 167 -4.09 9.09 -0.96
CA PHE A 167 -5.29 8.29 -1.23
C PHE A 167 -6.23 9.03 -2.17
N ARG A 168 -6.64 8.38 -3.27
CA ARG A 168 -7.59 8.94 -4.24
C ARG A 168 -8.62 7.89 -4.62
N GLY A 169 -9.75 8.34 -5.16
CA GLY A 169 -10.75 7.44 -5.69
C GLY A 169 -11.83 8.14 -6.49
N GLY A 170 -12.54 7.33 -7.24
CA GLY A 170 -13.69 7.68 -8.05
C GLY A 170 -14.80 6.64 -7.88
N PRO A 171 -15.83 6.68 -8.75
CA PRO A 171 -16.96 5.76 -8.67
C PRO A 171 -16.57 4.29 -8.89
N ASP A 172 -15.48 4.04 -9.64
CA ASP A 172 -15.04 2.72 -10.11
C ASP A 172 -13.58 2.39 -9.77
N TYR A 173 -12.86 3.28 -9.07
CA TYR A 173 -11.48 3.02 -8.68
C TYR A 173 -11.12 3.54 -7.30
N ARG A 174 -10.04 3.02 -6.74
CA ARG A 174 -9.31 3.47 -5.57
C ARG A 174 -7.82 3.47 -5.90
N SER A 175 -7.06 4.42 -5.37
CA SER A 175 -5.61 4.40 -5.51
C SER A 175 -4.89 4.82 -4.24
N VAL A 176 -3.72 4.24 -4.05
CA VAL A 176 -2.75 4.61 -3.01
C VAL A 176 -1.43 4.87 -3.70
N ASP A 177 -0.91 6.10 -3.56
CA ASP A 177 0.49 6.36 -3.84
C ASP A 177 1.25 6.17 -2.53
N ARG A 178 2.32 5.40 -2.56
CA ARG A 178 3.28 5.26 -1.47
C ARG A 178 4.62 5.83 -1.91
N VAL A 179 5.05 6.90 -1.24
CA VAL A 179 6.37 7.51 -1.41
C VAL A 179 7.13 7.30 -0.11
N THR A 180 8.11 6.40 -0.14
CA THR A 180 8.85 5.98 1.06
C THR A 180 10.30 6.38 0.92
N THR A 181 10.80 7.19 1.86
CA THR A 181 12.22 7.53 1.99
C THR A 181 12.83 6.74 3.15
N LEU A 182 13.84 5.94 2.83
CA LEU A 182 14.69 5.25 3.80
C LEU A 182 15.96 6.08 4.01
N ARG A 183 16.35 6.29 5.27
CA ARG A 183 17.55 7.02 5.65
C ARG A 183 18.43 6.15 6.55
N ALA A 184 19.69 5.97 6.15
CA ALA A 184 20.72 5.39 7.00
C ALA A 184 21.10 6.38 8.12
N LEU A 185 21.42 5.87 9.29
CA LEU A 185 21.95 6.66 10.41
C LEU A 185 23.46 6.84 10.24
N ASP A 186 24.24 6.59 11.29
CA ASP A 186 25.68 6.83 11.31
C ASP A 186 26.50 5.70 10.66
N GLU A 187 25.84 4.60 10.30
CA GLU A 187 26.47 3.43 9.69
C GLU A 187 25.95 3.20 8.26
N ARG A 188 26.76 2.53 7.42
CA ARG A 188 26.33 2.05 6.11
C ARG A 188 25.23 1.01 6.27
N VAL A 189 24.20 1.08 5.43
CA VAL A 189 23.16 0.07 5.35
C VAL A 189 23.23 -0.64 4.01
N SER A 190 23.34 -1.96 4.05
CA SER A 190 23.46 -2.83 2.89
C SER A 190 22.19 -3.61 2.64
N PHE A 191 21.80 -3.71 1.38
CA PHE A 191 20.68 -4.50 0.86
C PHE A 191 21.24 -5.43 -0.22
N PRO A 192 21.85 -6.57 0.17
CA PRO A 192 22.25 -7.59 -0.81
C PRO A 192 21.05 -8.03 -1.64
N ASP A 193 21.30 -8.47 -2.87
CA ASP A 193 20.25 -8.92 -3.78
C ASP A 193 19.55 -10.18 -3.25
N GLU A 194 18.28 -10.02 -2.84
CA GLU A 194 17.45 -11.09 -2.31
C GLU A 194 16.12 -11.18 -3.06
N LYS A 195 15.45 -12.31 -2.92
CA LYS A 195 14.19 -12.58 -3.61
C LYS A 195 13.02 -11.76 -3.03
N ASP A 196 12.98 -11.58 -1.72
CA ASP A 196 11.82 -11.08 -0.99
C ASP A 196 11.96 -9.60 -0.61
N GLY A 197 11.24 -8.74 -1.30
CA GLY A 197 11.22 -7.26 -1.19
C GLY A 197 10.33 -6.67 -2.26
N MET A 198 10.23 -5.38 -2.46
CA MET A 198 10.24 -4.27 -1.47
C MET A 198 8.79 -3.98 -1.07
N LEU A 199 7.90 -3.83 -2.08
CA LEU A 199 6.47 -3.62 -1.92
C LEU A 199 5.75 -4.94 -2.11
N GLY A 200 5.01 -5.41 -1.10
CA GLY A 200 4.24 -6.65 -1.16
C GLY A 200 2.76 -6.44 -0.89
N LEU A 201 1.93 -7.17 -1.62
CA LEU A 201 0.49 -7.27 -1.43
C LEU A 201 0.10 -8.76 -1.37
N ARG A 202 -0.74 -9.14 -0.41
CA ARG A 202 -1.34 -10.48 -0.40
C ARG A 202 -2.83 -10.38 -0.67
N VAL A 203 -3.26 -11.02 -1.77
CA VAL A 203 -4.65 -10.95 -2.24
C VAL A 203 -5.50 -12.11 -1.71
N ILE A 204 -6.83 -11.92 -1.78
CA ILE A 204 -7.82 -12.93 -1.45
C ILE A 204 -7.78 -14.11 -2.43
N ARG A 205 -8.38 -15.23 -2.01
CA ARG A 205 -8.42 -16.49 -2.77
C ARG A 205 -8.94 -16.33 -4.20
N ALA A 206 -10.00 -15.54 -4.43
CA ALA A 206 -10.59 -15.36 -5.76
C ALA A 206 -9.61 -14.80 -6.80
N LEU A 207 -8.63 -14.01 -6.36
CA LEU A 207 -7.59 -13.39 -7.20
C LEU A 207 -6.28 -14.20 -7.24
N GLU A 208 -6.23 -15.39 -6.66
CA GLU A 208 -5.13 -16.33 -6.89
C GLU A 208 -5.24 -16.97 -8.28
N LEU A 209 -4.12 -17.51 -8.79
CA LEU A 209 -4.18 -18.37 -9.97
C LEU A 209 -4.76 -19.74 -9.58
N PRO A 210 -5.57 -20.38 -10.44
CA PRO A 210 -6.00 -21.76 -10.21
C PRO A 210 -4.80 -22.68 -10.01
N SER A 211 -4.91 -23.58 -9.03
CA SER A 211 -3.83 -24.53 -8.67
C SER A 211 -4.45 -25.84 -8.19
N ASP A 212 -3.77 -26.95 -8.45
CA ASP A 212 -4.12 -28.30 -7.98
C ASP A 212 -3.22 -28.79 -6.84
N LYS A 213 -2.25 -27.96 -6.39
CA LYS A 213 -1.30 -28.31 -5.32
C LYS A 213 -2.00 -28.36 -3.96
N PRO A 214 -1.71 -29.37 -3.12
CA PRO A 214 -2.21 -29.43 -1.76
C PRO A 214 -1.81 -28.20 -0.95
N GLU A 215 -2.72 -27.72 -0.09
CA GLU A 215 -2.47 -26.54 0.74
C GLU A 215 -3.29 -26.59 2.04
N VAL A 216 -2.99 -25.70 2.98
CA VAL A 216 -3.73 -25.54 4.23
C VAL A 216 -4.59 -24.28 4.18
N PHE A 217 -5.88 -24.48 4.41
CA PHE A 217 -6.91 -23.43 4.38
C PHE A 217 -7.65 -23.32 5.72
N THR A 218 -8.29 -22.20 5.94
CA THR A 218 -9.30 -22.05 6.97
C THR A 218 -10.60 -22.74 6.53
N ASP A 219 -11.12 -23.70 7.31
CA ASP A 219 -12.41 -24.32 7.05
C ASP A 219 -13.59 -23.43 7.49
N ALA A 220 -14.83 -23.91 7.27
CA ALA A 220 -16.05 -23.17 7.63
C ALA A 220 -16.20 -22.91 9.14
N SER A 221 -15.49 -23.69 9.98
CA SER A 221 -15.47 -23.54 11.44
C SER A 221 -14.31 -22.66 11.93
N GLY A 222 -13.48 -22.10 11.03
CA GLY A 222 -12.33 -21.26 11.36
C GLY A 222 -11.04 -22.02 11.70
N HIS A 223 -10.99 -23.35 11.45
CA HIS A 223 -9.81 -24.17 11.77
C HIS A 223 -8.92 -24.43 10.55
N PRO A 224 -7.59 -24.61 10.77
CA PRO A 224 -6.67 -25.05 9.72
C PRO A 224 -7.01 -26.47 9.22
N THR A 225 -7.22 -26.60 7.92
CA THR A 225 -7.52 -27.91 7.30
C THR A 225 -6.66 -28.11 6.05
N THR A 226 -5.98 -29.26 5.98
CA THR A 226 -5.21 -29.64 4.80
C THR A 226 -6.13 -30.13 3.70
N VAL A 227 -6.04 -29.49 2.52
CA VAL A 227 -6.80 -29.83 1.31
C VAL A 227 -5.85 -30.45 0.30
N ALA A 228 -6.03 -31.73 0.00
CA ALA A 228 -5.18 -32.47 -0.90
C ALA A 228 -5.38 -32.10 -2.38
N LYS A 229 -6.61 -31.74 -2.76
CA LYS A 229 -6.99 -31.24 -4.08
C LYS A 229 -7.79 -29.96 -3.92
N LEU A 230 -7.31 -28.88 -4.54
CA LEU A 230 -7.96 -27.57 -4.39
C LEU A 230 -9.26 -27.49 -5.20
N ASP A 231 -10.28 -26.93 -4.57
CA ASP A 231 -11.43 -26.39 -5.28
C ASP A 231 -11.05 -25.00 -5.82
N ASN A 232 -11.06 -24.88 -7.14
CA ASN A 232 -10.78 -23.61 -7.84
C ASN A 232 -12.05 -22.87 -8.24
N THR A 233 -13.22 -23.24 -7.71
CA THR A 233 -14.46 -22.52 -7.95
C THR A 233 -14.32 -21.06 -7.49
N GLY A 234 -14.53 -20.11 -8.42
CA GLY A 234 -14.36 -18.68 -8.18
C GLY A 234 -12.91 -18.19 -8.10
N VAL A 235 -11.91 -19.07 -8.30
CA VAL A 235 -10.48 -18.69 -8.38
C VAL A 235 -10.12 -18.44 -9.83
N ASN A 236 -9.77 -17.21 -10.19
CA ASN A 236 -9.65 -16.81 -11.58
C ASN A 236 -8.65 -15.66 -11.81
N GLY A 237 -7.75 -15.40 -10.86
CA GLY A 237 -6.72 -14.38 -11.00
C GLY A 237 -5.83 -14.64 -12.21
N THR A 238 -5.39 -13.56 -12.88
CA THR A 238 -4.44 -13.59 -13.99
C THR A 238 -3.52 -12.39 -13.93
N TYR A 239 -2.22 -12.61 -14.06
CA TYR A 239 -1.21 -11.56 -14.15
C TYR A 239 -0.94 -11.14 -15.58
N VAL A 240 -0.68 -9.83 -15.78
CA VAL A 240 -0.17 -9.29 -17.04
C VAL A 240 0.82 -8.17 -16.74
N THR A 241 2.08 -8.30 -17.18
CA THR A 241 3.09 -7.24 -17.04
C THR A 241 3.10 -6.29 -18.24
N SER A 242 3.76 -5.13 -18.08
CA SER A 242 3.99 -4.16 -19.18
C SER A 242 4.69 -4.79 -20.39
N GLU A 243 5.40 -5.90 -20.23
CA GLU A 243 6.10 -6.62 -21.27
C GLU A 243 5.29 -7.83 -21.80
N GLY A 244 3.98 -7.87 -21.48
CA GLY A 244 3.07 -8.92 -21.94
C GLY A 244 3.26 -10.29 -21.32
N LYS A 245 4.09 -10.41 -20.26
CA LYS A 245 4.24 -11.67 -19.51
C LYS A 245 2.99 -11.96 -18.71
N ARG A 246 2.57 -13.23 -18.69
CA ARG A 246 1.31 -13.63 -18.05
C ARG A 246 1.54 -14.68 -16.98
N ASP A 247 0.73 -14.63 -15.95
CA ASP A 247 0.58 -15.63 -14.89
C ASP A 247 1.94 -16.03 -14.28
N ASP A 248 2.29 -17.32 -14.23
CA ASP A 248 3.57 -17.78 -13.72
C ASP A 248 4.78 -17.23 -14.49
N ALA A 249 4.61 -16.86 -15.76
CA ALA A 249 5.68 -16.23 -16.55
C ALA A 249 5.91 -14.76 -16.18
N ALA A 250 5.06 -14.12 -15.38
CA ALA A 250 5.30 -12.80 -14.83
C ALA A 250 6.39 -12.84 -13.74
N TRP A 251 6.51 -13.95 -13.00
CA TRP A 251 7.52 -14.09 -11.96
C TRP A 251 8.95 -13.95 -12.51
N GLY A 252 9.76 -13.16 -11.82
CA GLY A 252 11.17 -12.96 -12.18
C GLY A 252 11.38 -12.19 -13.48
N THR A 253 10.36 -11.50 -14.00
CA THR A 253 10.49 -10.62 -15.16
C THR A 253 10.45 -9.15 -14.75
N ARG A 254 11.14 -8.31 -15.50
CA ARG A 254 11.13 -6.85 -15.30
C ARG A 254 9.93 -6.22 -16.00
N GLY A 255 9.45 -5.11 -15.45
CA GLY A 255 8.39 -4.33 -16.06
C GLY A 255 8.03 -3.10 -15.22
N ARG A 256 7.56 -2.05 -15.89
CA ARG A 256 7.19 -0.79 -15.23
C ARG A 256 5.84 -0.83 -14.53
N TRP A 257 4.99 -1.79 -14.90
CA TRP A 257 3.73 -2.09 -14.22
C TRP A 257 3.35 -3.56 -14.36
N CYS A 258 2.52 -4.02 -13.44
CA CYS A 258 1.89 -5.34 -13.51
C CYS A 258 0.44 -5.24 -13.04
N ASN A 259 -0.46 -5.89 -13.76
CA ASN A 259 -1.86 -6.07 -13.41
C ASN A 259 -2.09 -7.47 -12.86
N LEU A 260 -2.90 -7.56 -11.81
CA LEU A 260 -3.58 -8.78 -11.37
C LEU A 260 -5.07 -8.56 -11.53
N SER A 261 -5.70 -9.31 -12.42
CA SER A 261 -7.13 -9.15 -12.74
C SER A 261 -7.91 -10.43 -12.48
N GLY A 262 -9.20 -10.29 -12.15
CA GLY A 262 -10.11 -11.41 -11.94
C GLY A 262 -11.50 -10.96 -11.56
N MET A 263 -12.39 -11.92 -11.32
CA MET A 263 -13.73 -11.70 -10.78
C MET A 263 -13.75 -11.99 -9.29
N VAL A 264 -14.34 -11.12 -8.49
CA VAL A 264 -14.62 -11.36 -7.07
C VAL A 264 -16.12 -11.32 -6.87
N GLY A 265 -16.73 -12.50 -6.82
CA GLY A 265 -18.18 -12.62 -7.04
C GLY A 265 -18.51 -12.13 -8.45
N ASP A 266 -19.43 -11.16 -8.55
CA ASP A 266 -19.82 -10.56 -9.84
C ASP A 266 -19.03 -9.28 -10.19
N GLU A 267 -18.10 -8.86 -9.33
CA GLU A 267 -17.30 -7.65 -9.57
C GLU A 267 -16.04 -7.98 -10.36
N PRO A 268 -15.80 -7.37 -11.54
CA PRO A 268 -14.52 -7.41 -12.22
C PRO A 268 -13.52 -6.51 -11.46
N VAL A 269 -12.37 -7.06 -11.10
CA VAL A 269 -11.34 -6.35 -10.34
C VAL A 269 -10.01 -6.40 -11.08
N THR A 270 -9.33 -5.27 -11.15
CA THR A 270 -7.91 -5.20 -11.50
C THR A 270 -7.15 -4.48 -10.40
N ILE A 271 -6.11 -5.11 -9.89
CA ILE A 271 -5.11 -4.50 -9.03
C ILE A 271 -3.87 -4.25 -9.88
N THR A 272 -3.47 -2.99 -10.00
CA THR A 272 -2.26 -2.59 -10.72
C THR A 272 -1.22 -2.09 -9.74
N VAL A 273 0.01 -2.55 -9.86
CA VAL A 273 1.18 -1.96 -9.20
C VAL A 273 2.03 -1.26 -10.25
N LEU A 274 2.27 0.04 -10.03
CA LEU A 274 3.10 0.90 -10.91
C LEU A 274 4.42 1.19 -10.20
N ASP A 275 5.54 0.94 -10.89
CA ASP A 275 6.90 1.24 -10.46
C ASP A 275 7.37 2.58 -11.06
N HIS A 276 8.08 3.41 -10.29
CA HIS A 276 8.50 4.74 -10.76
C HIS A 276 9.91 4.71 -11.36
N PRO A 277 10.17 5.47 -12.47
CA PRO A 277 11.49 5.49 -13.12
C PRO A 277 12.66 5.91 -12.21
N GLU A 278 12.39 6.70 -11.16
CA GLU A 278 13.42 7.12 -10.21
C GLU A 278 13.68 6.10 -9.09
N ASN A 279 12.98 4.97 -9.07
CA ASN A 279 13.26 3.93 -8.09
C ASN A 279 14.60 3.25 -8.39
N PRO A 280 15.41 2.94 -7.37
CA PRO A 280 16.60 2.09 -7.56
C PRO A 280 16.21 0.79 -8.26
N GLY A 281 17.01 0.35 -9.22
CA GLY A 281 16.77 -0.91 -9.92
C GLY A 281 15.58 -0.92 -10.88
N PHE A 282 15.01 0.25 -11.22
CA PHE A 282 13.93 0.36 -12.23
C PHE A 282 14.35 -0.20 -13.60
N PRO A 283 13.41 -0.83 -14.37
CA PRO A 283 12.11 -1.29 -13.92
C PRO A 283 12.24 -2.48 -12.98
N THR A 284 11.29 -2.58 -12.04
CA THR A 284 11.30 -3.61 -10.99
C THR A 284 11.22 -5.04 -11.53
N TYR A 285 11.68 -6.02 -10.74
CA TYR A 285 11.32 -7.41 -10.95
C TYR A 285 10.01 -7.74 -10.24
N TRP A 286 9.14 -8.50 -10.91
CA TRP A 286 7.86 -8.92 -10.35
C TRP A 286 8.00 -10.22 -9.59
N HIS A 287 7.77 -10.18 -8.28
CA HIS A 287 7.58 -11.37 -7.46
C HIS A 287 6.08 -11.70 -7.38
N ALA A 288 5.51 -12.00 -8.56
CA ALA A 288 4.11 -12.35 -8.74
C ALA A 288 3.95 -13.87 -8.63
N ARG A 289 3.19 -14.34 -7.64
CA ARG A 289 3.05 -15.76 -7.33
C ARG A 289 1.60 -16.20 -7.41
N GLY A 290 1.36 -17.36 -8.02
CA GLY A 290 0.01 -17.91 -8.18
C GLY A 290 -0.78 -18.05 -6.87
N TYR A 291 -0.12 -18.21 -5.74
CA TYR A 291 -0.75 -18.26 -4.42
C TYR A 291 -1.15 -16.89 -3.85
N GLY A 292 -1.14 -15.84 -4.65
CA GLY A 292 -1.67 -14.52 -4.26
C GLY A 292 -0.65 -13.57 -3.63
N LEU A 293 0.66 -13.85 -3.68
CA LEU A 293 1.69 -12.84 -3.43
C LEU A 293 1.91 -12.01 -4.70
N PHE A 294 1.72 -10.71 -4.57
CA PHE A 294 1.96 -9.74 -5.62
C PHE A 294 2.94 -8.68 -5.13
N ALA A 295 4.21 -8.81 -5.52
CA ALA A 295 5.28 -7.94 -5.03
C ALA A 295 6.14 -7.37 -6.16
N ALA A 296 6.63 -6.13 -5.93
CA ALA A 296 7.60 -5.42 -6.75
C ALA A 296 8.94 -5.38 -6.01
N ASN A 297 9.96 -6.05 -6.55
CA ASN A 297 11.29 -6.11 -5.96
C ASN A 297 12.37 -5.57 -6.91
N PRO A 298 12.72 -4.29 -6.84
CA PRO A 298 13.75 -3.71 -7.69
C PRO A 298 15.19 -4.08 -7.27
N LEU A 299 15.38 -4.60 -6.04
CA LEU A 299 16.69 -4.89 -5.47
C LEU A 299 17.10 -6.37 -5.59
N GLY A 300 16.24 -7.23 -6.15
CA GLY A 300 16.51 -8.68 -6.26
C GLY A 300 17.16 -9.12 -7.57
N GLN A 301 17.92 -8.26 -8.25
CA GLN A 301 18.41 -8.48 -9.61
C GLN A 301 19.18 -9.78 -9.79
N LYS A 302 20.10 -10.10 -8.88
CA LYS A 302 20.92 -11.33 -8.97
C LYS A 302 20.06 -12.59 -8.91
N VAL A 303 19.07 -12.60 -8.04
CA VAL A 303 18.19 -13.77 -7.87
C VAL A 303 17.30 -13.97 -9.09
N PHE A 304 16.61 -12.91 -9.53
CA PHE A 304 15.65 -12.99 -10.64
C PHE A 304 16.32 -13.17 -12.00
N SER A 305 17.55 -12.66 -12.19
CA SER A 305 18.31 -12.81 -13.42
C SER A 305 19.13 -14.11 -13.49
N ASN A 306 19.05 -14.96 -12.46
CA ASN A 306 19.93 -16.14 -12.30
C ASN A 306 21.42 -15.75 -12.34
N GLY A 307 21.79 -14.69 -11.63
CA GLY A 307 23.16 -14.20 -11.48
C GLY A 307 23.71 -13.40 -12.65
N LYS A 308 22.89 -13.05 -13.65
CA LYS A 308 23.33 -12.24 -14.80
C LYS A 308 23.43 -10.76 -14.49
N GLU A 309 22.59 -10.27 -13.57
CA GLU A 309 22.56 -8.90 -13.10
C GLU A 309 22.76 -8.89 -11.59
N GLU A 310 23.34 -7.84 -11.05
CA GLU A 310 23.58 -7.68 -9.62
C GLU A 310 23.55 -6.19 -9.27
N LEU A 311 22.81 -5.81 -8.23
CA LEU A 311 22.73 -4.43 -7.76
C LEU A 311 23.46 -4.21 -6.43
N ASN A 312 23.28 -5.12 -5.46
CA ASN A 312 23.85 -5.02 -4.10
C ASN A 312 23.71 -3.60 -3.54
N PHE A 313 22.49 -3.12 -3.50
CA PHE A 313 22.17 -1.75 -3.12
C PHE A 313 22.68 -1.42 -1.72
N SER A 314 23.16 -0.22 -1.50
CA SER A 314 23.57 0.24 -0.18
C SER A 314 23.41 1.74 0.00
N LEU A 315 23.18 2.17 1.23
CA LEU A 315 23.19 3.56 1.66
C LEU A 315 24.46 3.85 2.46
N ALA A 316 25.18 4.89 2.09
CA ALA A 316 26.26 5.44 2.93
C ALA A 316 25.68 6.02 4.22
N PRO A 317 26.48 6.23 5.28
CA PRO A 317 26.04 6.93 6.48
C PRO A 317 25.31 8.24 6.14
N SER A 318 24.18 8.48 6.80
CA SER A 318 23.30 9.65 6.62
C SER A 318 22.66 9.81 5.22
N ALA A 319 22.97 8.92 4.27
CA ALA A 319 22.34 8.93 2.95
C ALA A 319 20.88 8.43 3.00
N SER A 320 20.10 8.84 2.02
CA SER A 320 18.71 8.42 1.86
C SER A 320 18.41 7.96 0.45
N VAL A 321 17.34 7.20 0.31
CA VAL A 321 16.76 6.75 -0.96
C VAL A 321 15.26 6.83 -0.89
N THR A 322 14.60 7.20 -1.98
CA THR A 322 13.14 7.25 -2.06
C THR A 322 12.62 6.25 -3.07
N PHE A 323 11.64 5.44 -2.64
CA PHE A 323 10.88 4.53 -3.47
C PHE A 323 9.46 5.10 -3.67
N ARG A 324 8.95 5.02 -4.89
CA ARG A 324 7.63 5.51 -5.28
C ARG A 324 6.85 4.41 -5.97
N TYR A 325 5.65 4.14 -5.48
CA TYR A 325 4.75 3.16 -6.07
C TYR A 325 3.32 3.69 -6.05
N ARG A 326 2.54 3.34 -7.07
CA ARG A 326 1.08 3.48 -7.03
C ARG A 326 0.43 2.12 -7.09
N ILE A 327 -0.53 1.90 -6.22
CA ILE A 327 -1.44 0.77 -6.25
C ILE A 327 -2.79 1.32 -6.71
N LEU A 328 -3.24 0.89 -7.88
CA LEU A 328 -4.55 1.22 -8.46
C LEU A 328 -5.44 0.00 -8.37
N ILE A 329 -6.63 0.16 -7.80
CA ILE A 329 -7.65 -0.89 -7.65
C ILE A 329 -8.87 -0.43 -8.44
N SER A 330 -9.16 -1.10 -9.54
CA SER A 330 -10.28 -0.78 -10.44
C SER A 330 -11.38 -1.82 -10.33
N SER A 331 -12.64 -1.39 -10.34
CA SER A 331 -13.83 -2.23 -10.49
C SER A 331 -14.12 -2.55 -11.97
N ALA A 332 -13.05 -2.82 -12.73
CA ALA A 332 -13.06 -3.20 -14.14
C ALA A 332 -11.82 -4.00 -14.50
N ILE A 333 -11.87 -4.79 -15.56
CA ILE A 333 -10.68 -5.41 -16.16
C ILE A 333 -9.98 -4.34 -17.02
N LEU A 334 -8.80 -3.90 -16.58
CA LEU A 334 -8.03 -2.88 -17.29
C LEU A 334 -7.30 -3.46 -18.49
N THR A 335 -7.36 -2.72 -19.63
CA THR A 335 -6.51 -3.01 -20.79
C THR A 335 -5.08 -2.52 -20.54
N PRO A 336 -4.06 -3.04 -21.26
CA PRO A 336 -2.70 -2.52 -21.21
C PRO A 336 -2.63 -1.01 -21.52
N GLU A 337 -3.44 -0.50 -22.45
CA GLU A 337 -3.48 0.92 -22.83
C GLU A 337 -4.02 1.80 -21.69
N ALA A 338 -5.07 1.34 -20.98
CA ALA A 338 -5.60 2.04 -19.81
C ALA A 338 -4.60 2.05 -18.65
N THR A 339 -3.90 0.93 -18.44
CA THR A 339 -2.83 0.83 -17.45
C THR A 339 -1.66 1.75 -17.80
N GLU A 340 -1.27 1.82 -19.08
CA GLU A 340 -0.21 2.71 -19.55
C GLU A 340 -0.57 4.21 -19.37
N ALA A 341 -1.84 4.57 -19.54
CA ALA A 341 -2.31 5.93 -19.26
C ALA A 341 -2.20 6.25 -17.75
N ALA A 342 -2.60 5.32 -16.87
CA ALA A 342 -2.45 5.46 -15.42
C ALA A 342 -0.98 5.52 -14.97
N TYR A 343 -0.10 4.78 -15.66
CA TYR A 343 1.34 4.83 -15.44
C TYR A 343 1.92 6.21 -15.76
N LYS A 344 1.56 6.79 -16.91
CA LYS A 344 2.01 8.14 -17.31
C LYS A 344 1.54 9.22 -16.33
N ASP A 345 0.29 9.11 -15.86
CA ASP A 345 -0.26 10.01 -14.82
C ASP A 345 0.55 9.89 -13.51
N PHE A 346 0.87 8.67 -13.08
CA PHE A 346 1.67 8.43 -11.89
C PHE A 346 3.07 9.03 -12.01
N VAL A 347 3.76 8.76 -13.12
CA VAL A 347 5.10 9.31 -13.34
C VAL A 347 5.07 10.85 -13.37
N GLY A 348 4.09 11.45 -14.06
CA GLY A 348 3.94 12.91 -14.11
C GLY A 348 3.61 13.58 -12.78
N ALA A 349 3.07 12.84 -11.80
CA ALA A 349 2.75 13.37 -10.49
C ALA A 349 3.97 13.53 -9.55
N TYR A 350 5.11 12.90 -9.87
CA TYR A 350 6.30 12.84 -9.00
C TYR A 350 7.62 13.23 -9.70
N HIS A 351 7.51 14.02 -10.76
CA HIS A 351 8.66 14.65 -11.45
C HIS A 351 9.05 15.98 -10.85
#